data_be743ea8a0b85b926f40856c952d84f7
#
_entry.id   be743ea8a0b85b926f40856c952d84f7
#
_cell.length_a   1.000
_cell.length_b   1.000
_cell.length_c   1.000
_cell.angle_alpha   90.00
_cell.angle_beta   90.00
_cell.angle_gamma   90.00
#
_symmetry.space_group_name_H-M   'P 1'
#
loop_
_entity.id
_entity.type
_entity.pdbx_description
1 polymer ?
#
loop_
_entity_poly.entity_id
_entity_poly.type
_entity_poly.pdbx_seq_one_letter_code
_entity_poly.pdbx_strand_id
1 'polypeptide(L)'
;MSYGIYIGRNLTADGVAYLAGYGDEPSSHWLEINPRQAHAEGSTITVGVTPQADMPGVLTEIPQAAETLRNMRVSYSYYLGVPAPLTNGGLNECGVAVRDHWRTSRKELIEMTPTDQTGPHYSDLARLVVDRAP
;
A
#
# COMPACT_ATOMS: atom_id res chain seq x y z
N MET A 1 -16.77 -6.12 1.23
CA MET A 1 -16.12 -7.27 0.53
C MET A 1 -15.22 -6.72 -0.55
N SER A 2 -13.97 -7.18 -0.61
CA SER A 2 -13.00 -6.71 -1.61
C SER A 2 -12.74 -7.78 -2.66
N TYR A 3 -12.49 -7.37 -3.91
CA TYR A 3 -12.06 -8.27 -4.98
C TYR A 3 -11.11 -7.55 -5.94
N GLY A 4 -10.27 -8.31 -6.63
CA GLY A 4 -9.39 -7.84 -7.68
C GLY A 4 -9.56 -8.63 -8.96
N ILE A 5 -9.30 -7.94 -10.06
CA ILE A 5 -9.31 -8.51 -11.40
C ILE A 5 -7.98 -8.16 -12.07
N TYR A 6 -7.30 -9.18 -12.57
CA TYR A 6 -6.14 -9.00 -13.44
C TYR A 6 -6.42 -9.62 -14.80
N ILE A 7 -6.19 -8.84 -15.85
CA ILE A 7 -6.28 -9.29 -17.24
C ILE A 7 -4.91 -9.14 -17.88
N GLY A 8 -4.31 -10.26 -18.22
CA GLY A 8 -2.98 -10.27 -18.86
C GLY A 8 -3.03 -9.73 -20.29
N ARG A 9 -1.91 -9.15 -20.74
CA ARG A 9 -1.77 -8.51 -22.06
C ARG A 9 -2.18 -9.39 -23.25
N ASN A 10 -2.07 -10.70 -23.12
CA ASN A 10 -2.43 -11.64 -24.19
C ASN A 10 -3.93 -11.85 -24.35
N LEU A 11 -4.73 -11.32 -23.41
CA LEU A 11 -6.19 -11.41 -23.40
C LEU A 11 -6.89 -10.09 -23.76
N THR A 12 -6.12 -9.08 -24.11
CA THR A 12 -6.61 -7.74 -24.42
C THR A 12 -6.35 -7.39 -25.89
N ALA A 13 -7.27 -6.63 -26.50
CA ALA A 13 -7.16 -6.25 -27.90
C ALA A 13 -6.00 -5.26 -28.15
N ASP A 14 -5.62 -4.47 -27.16
CA ASP A 14 -4.59 -3.45 -27.21
C ASP A 14 -3.22 -3.92 -26.68
N GLY A 15 -3.13 -5.19 -26.21
CA GLY A 15 -1.89 -5.74 -25.66
C GLY A 15 -1.47 -5.14 -24.31
N VAL A 16 -2.38 -4.44 -23.62
CA VAL A 16 -2.12 -3.83 -22.31
C VAL A 16 -2.68 -4.74 -21.21
N ALA A 17 -1.94 -4.89 -20.10
CA ALA A 17 -2.45 -5.57 -18.93
C ALA A 17 -3.34 -4.61 -18.10
N TYR A 18 -4.42 -5.14 -17.55
CA TYR A 18 -5.33 -4.37 -16.69
C TYR A 18 -5.34 -4.95 -15.28
N LEU A 19 -5.23 -4.07 -14.30
CA LEU A 19 -5.42 -4.38 -12.89
C LEU A 19 -6.52 -3.50 -12.33
N ALA A 20 -7.57 -4.12 -11.82
CA ALA A 20 -8.68 -3.42 -11.19
C ALA A 20 -8.96 -4.01 -9.81
N GLY A 21 -9.56 -3.22 -8.94
CA GLY A 21 -9.97 -3.67 -7.63
C GLY A 21 -11.11 -2.84 -7.08
N TYR A 22 -11.93 -3.49 -6.28
CA TYR A 22 -12.97 -2.88 -5.49
C TYR A 22 -12.69 -3.12 -4.02
N GLY A 23 -12.90 -2.12 -3.20
CA GLY A 23 -12.87 -2.17 -1.75
C GLY A 23 -14.06 -1.40 -1.19
N ASP A 24 -14.41 -1.72 0.04
CA ASP A 24 -15.57 -1.18 0.76
C ASP A 24 -15.07 -0.46 2.04
N GLU A 25 -14.13 0.44 1.83
CA GLU A 25 -13.54 1.22 2.93
C GLU A 25 -14.48 2.36 3.34
N PRO A 26 -14.64 2.62 4.64
CA PRO A 26 -15.59 3.62 5.16
C PRO A 26 -15.05 5.05 5.10
N SER A 27 -14.23 5.40 4.11
CA SER A 27 -13.59 6.69 4.01
C SER A 27 -13.56 7.24 2.59
N SER A 28 -13.30 8.53 2.45
CA SER A 28 -13.15 9.16 1.15
C SER A 28 -11.85 8.73 0.48
N HIS A 29 -11.91 8.57 -0.84
CA HIS A 29 -10.77 8.23 -1.68
C HIS A 29 -10.43 9.37 -2.62
N TRP A 30 -9.15 9.51 -2.96
CA TRP A 30 -8.69 10.44 -3.98
C TRP A 30 -7.48 9.89 -4.73
N LEU A 31 -7.22 10.48 -5.89
CA LEU A 31 -6.07 10.18 -6.72
C LEU A 31 -4.95 11.18 -6.44
N GLU A 32 -3.75 10.67 -6.20
CA GLU A 32 -2.53 11.46 -6.06
C GLU A 32 -1.60 11.21 -7.23
N ILE A 33 -0.98 12.26 -7.73
CA ILE A 33 0.11 12.20 -8.71
C ILE A 33 1.38 12.66 -8.00
N ASN A 34 2.31 11.75 -7.82
CA ASN A 34 3.56 12.00 -7.13
C ASN A 34 4.71 12.07 -8.15
N PRO A 35 5.46 13.17 -8.21
CA PRO A 35 6.64 13.25 -9.06
C PRO A 35 7.75 12.33 -8.56
N ARG A 36 8.69 12.00 -9.44
CA ARG A 36 9.95 11.39 -9.03
C ARG A 36 10.67 12.35 -8.08
N GLN A 37 11.20 11.83 -6.98
CA GLN A 37 11.80 12.66 -5.93
C GLN A 37 13.07 12.02 -5.38
N ALA A 38 14.14 12.81 -5.34
CA ALA A 38 15.38 12.46 -4.63
C ALA A 38 15.22 12.78 -3.13
N HIS A 39 15.82 11.95 -2.30
CA HIS A 39 15.77 12.07 -0.84
C HIS A 39 17.19 12.21 -0.29
N ALA A 40 17.30 12.91 0.83
CA ALA A 40 18.59 13.09 1.51
C ALA A 40 19.13 11.74 2.01
N GLU A 41 20.45 11.60 1.99
CA GLU A 41 21.11 10.43 2.57
C GLU A 41 20.77 10.29 4.06
N GLY A 42 20.48 9.06 4.47
CA GLY A 42 20.10 8.75 5.85
C GLY A 42 18.67 9.14 6.25
N SER A 43 17.87 9.68 5.31
CA SER A 43 16.45 9.95 5.60
C SER A 43 15.67 8.67 5.87
N THR A 44 14.62 8.78 6.67
CA THR A 44 13.73 7.67 7.06
C THR A 44 12.28 7.98 6.71
N ILE A 45 11.45 6.94 6.71
CA ILE A 45 10.00 7.06 6.70
C ILE A 45 9.41 6.24 7.83
N THR A 46 8.31 6.72 8.38
CA THR A 46 7.53 6.00 9.38
C THR A 46 6.58 5.03 8.69
N VAL A 47 6.53 3.81 9.19
CA VAL A 47 5.64 2.72 8.74
C VAL A 47 5.00 2.03 9.93
N GLY A 48 3.99 1.22 9.64
CA GLY A 48 3.31 0.40 10.65
C GLY A 48 2.01 1.00 11.14
N VAL A 49 1.56 0.53 12.27
CA VAL A 49 0.28 0.89 12.90
C VAL A 49 0.47 1.32 14.35
N THR A 50 -0.53 1.98 14.89
CA THR A 50 -0.56 2.38 16.30
C THR A 50 -1.32 1.33 17.14
N PRO A 51 -1.27 1.43 18.50
CA PRO A 51 -2.02 0.55 19.38
C PRO A 51 -3.55 0.55 19.19
N GLN A 52 -4.09 1.54 18.45
CA GLN A 52 -5.53 1.65 18.17
C GLN A 52 -5.99 0.82 16.96
N ALA A 53 -5.06 0.23 16.21
CA ALA A 53 -5.41 -0.61 15.06
C ALA A 53 -6.06 -1.93 15.49
N ASP A 54 -6.82 -2.56 14.58
CA ASP A 54 -7.41 -3.88 14.80
C ASP A 54 -6.36 -4.95 15.15
N MET A 55 -5.18 -4.84 14.56
CA MET A 55 -3.99 -5.56 14.98
C MET A 55 -3.00 -4.54 15.53
N PRO A 56 -2.96 -4.35 16.85
CA PRO A 56 -2.12 -3.34 17.48
C PRO A 56 -0.65 -3.47 17.12
N GLY A 57 0.03 -2.33 17.00
CA GLY A 57 1.43 -2.32 16.66
C GLY A 57 2.15 -1.08 17.16
N VAL A 58 3.40 -0.97 16.76
CA VAL A 58 4.28 0.16 17.07
C VAL A 58 4.85 0.71 15.78
N LEU A 59 4.75 2.03 15.62
CA LEU A 59 5.33 2.72 14.47
C LEU A 59 6.84 2.51 14.43
N THR A 60 7.35 2.24 13.24
CA THR A 60 8.76 1.90 13.02
C THR A 60 9.35 2.83 11.95
N GLU A 61 10.55 3.32 12.18
CA GLU A 61 11.31 4.04 11.18
C GLU A 61 12.09 3.05 10.30
N ILE A 62 11.94 3.19 8.99
CA ILE A 62 12.74 2.44 8.03
C ILE A 62 13.49 3.39 7.09
N PRO A 63 14.63 2.97 6.50
CA PRO A 63 15.36 3.80 5.56
C PRO A 63 14.49 4.21 4.37
N GLN A 64 14.55 5.50 4.01
CA GLN A 64 14.00 5.98 2.74
C GLN A 64 14.92 5.57 1.59
N ALA A 65 14.33 5.29 0.42
CA ALA A 65 15.11 5.12 -0.81
C ALA A 65 15.81 6.43 -1.20
N ALA A 66 16.96 6.35 -1.84
CA ALA A 66 17.65 7.54 -2.33
C ALA A 66 16.79 8.33 -3.35
N GLU A 67 15.93 7.61 -4.05
CA GLU A 67 14.96 8.19 -4.98
C GLU A 67 13.66 7.38 -4.95
N THR A 68 12.52 8.08 -5.02
CA THR A 68 11.21 7.47 -5.24
C THR A 68 10.74 7.74 -6.67
N LEU A 69 10.10 6.75 -7.28
CA LEU A 69 9.62 6.80 -8.65
C LEU A 69 8.40 7.70 -8.78
N ARG A 70 8.25 8.34 -9.95
CA ARG A 70 6.99 9.00 -10.29
C ARG A 70 5.88 7.97 -10.30
N ASN A 71 4.78 8.27 -9.61
CA ASN A 71 3.67 7.35 -9.50
C ASN A 71 2.32 8.04 -9.37
N MET A 72 1.30 7.27 -9.61
CA MET A 72 -0.08 7.60 -9.35
C MET A 72 -0.58 6.65 -8.26
N ARG A 73 -1.17 7.20 -7.19
CA ARG A 73 -1.72 6.42 -6.08
C ARG A 73 -3.19 6.73 -5.86
N VAL A 74 -3.93 5.72 -5.45
CA VAL A 74 -5.25 5.88 -4.83
C VAL A 74 -5.04 5.83 -3.32
N SER A 75 -5.37 6.92 -2.67
CA SER A 75 -5.26 7.08 -1.23
C SER A 75 -6.63 7.22 -0.59
N TYR A 76 -6.76 6.88 0.68
CA TYR A 76 -7.99 7.05 1.44
C TYR A 76 -7.72 7.80 2.75
N SER A 77 -8.77 8.48 3.26
CA SER A 77 -8.59 9.50 4.29
C SER A 77 -8.37 8.97 5.69
N TYR A 78 -8.89 7.79 5.99
CA TYR A 78 -8.87 7.29 7.36
C TYR A 78 -9.03 5.77 7.46
N TYR A 79 -8.23 5.19 8.31
CA TYR A 79 -8.43 3.86 8.90
C TYR A 79 -7.90 3.88 10.34
N LEU A 80 -8.66 3.32 11.29
CA LEU A 80 -8.32 3.41 12.70
C LEU A 80 -6.93 2.81 12.99
N GLY A 81 -6.09 3.62 13.61
CA GLY A 81 -4.75 3.20 14.01
C GLY A 81 -3.73 3.10 12.88
N VAL A 82 -4.08 3.49 11.65
CA VAL A 82 -3.15 3.49 10.52
C VAL A 82 -2.84 4.94 10.12
N PRO A 83 -1.59 5.41 10.30
CA PRO A 83 -1.21 6.76 9.88
C PRO A 83 -1.25 6.96 8.37
N ALA A 84 -1.55 8.18 7.94
CA ALA A 84 -1.41 8.58 6.54
C ALA A 84 0.07 8.58 6.09
N PRO A 85 0.36 8.34 4.79
CA PRO A 85 -0.59 8.13 3.71
C PRO A 85 -1.12 6.70 3.65
N LEU A 86 -2.42 6.56 3.49
CA LEU A 86 -3.11 5.27 3.39
C LEU A 86 -3.27 4.90 1.91
N THR A 87 -2.38 4.09 1.40
CA THR A 87 -2.34 3.73 -0.02
C THR A 87 -3.12 2.44 -0.30
N ASN A 88 -4.11 2.55 -1.15
CA ASN A 88 -4.98 1.45 -1.55
C ASN A 88 -4.50 0.75 -2.83
N GLY A 89 -3.73 1.44 -3.63
CA GLY A 89 -3.12 0.93 -4.84
C GLY A 89 -2.47 2.03 -5.67
N GLY A 90 -1.83 1.65 -6.76
CA GLY A 90 -1.20 2.62 -7.65
C GLY A 90 -0.47 2.00 -8.82
N LEU A 91 0.12 2.87 -9.62
CA LEU A 91 0.92 2.54 -10.78
C LEU A 91 2.12 3.47 -10.83
N ASN A 92 3.32 2.93 -11.02
CA ASN A 92 4.52 3.74 -11.20
C ASN A 92 4.95 3.86 -12.67
N GLU A 93 5.92 4.71 -12.92
CA GLU A 93 6.46 4.99 -14.25
C GLU A 93 7.20 3.81 -14.91
N CYS A 94 7.57 2.79 -14.14
CA CYS A 94 8.15 1.55 -14.64
C CYS A 94 7.08 0.52 -15.05
N GLY A 95 5.80 0.86 -14.89
CA GLY A 95 4.69 -0.03 -15.23
C GLY A 95 4.33 -1.03 -14.13
N VAL A 96 4.88 -0.87 -12.93
CA VAL A 96 4.52 -1.71 -11.78
C VAL A 96 3.24 -1.19 -11.16
N ALA A 97 2.23 -2.04 -11.13
CA ALA A 97 0.92 -1.76 -10.54
C ALA A 97 0.69 -2.60 -9.29
N VAL A 98 0.04 -2.01 -8.30
CA VAL A 98 -0.37 -2.69 -7.07
C VAL A 98 -1.80 -2.33 -6.73
N ARG A 99 -2.53 -3.28 -6.17
CA ARG A 99 -3.84 -3.08 -5.57
C ARG A 99 -3.93 -3.95 -4.32
N ASP A 100 -4.29 -3.34 -3.21
CA ASP A 100 -4.54 -4.08 -1.98
C ASP A 100 -5.90 -4.77 -2.00
N HIS A 101 -6.01 -5.85 -1.24
CA HIS A 101 -7.25 -6.55 -0.96
C HIS A 101 -7.25 -6.97 0.50
N TRP A 102 -8.02 -6.26 1.30
CA TRP A 102 -8.20 -6.68 2.68
C TRP A 102 -9.06 -7.93 2.75
N ARG A 103 -8.58 -8.92 3.48
CA ARG A 103 -9.30 -10.16 3.72
C ARG A 103 -9.06 -10.65 5.14
N THR A 104 -10.13 -11.15 5.75
CA THR A 104 -10.04 -11.78 7.05
C THR A 104 -9.15 -13.03 6.98
N SER A 105 -8.14 -13.09 7.82
CA SER A 105 -7.29 -14.27 7.99
C SER A 105 -8.03 -15.38 8.72
N ARG A 106 -7.52 -16.60 8.65
CA ARG A 106 -8.00 -17.70 9.49
C ARG A 106 -7.73 -17.35 10.95
N LYS A 107 -8.63 -17.77 11.85
CA LYS A 107 -8.51 -17.50 13.29
C LYS A 107 -7.17 -17.96 13.87
N GLU A 108 -6.68 -19.11 13.41
CA GLU A 108 -5.40 -19.68 13.86
C GLU A 108 -4.21 -18.76 13.59
N LEU A 109 -4.24 -18.01 12.47
CA LEU A 109 -3.19 -17.05 12.15
C LEU A 109 -3.23 -15.81 13.03
N ILE A 110 -4.43 -15.39 13.47
CA ILE A 110 -4.59 -14.26 14.40
C ILE A 110 -4.05 -14.65 15.78
N GLU A 111 -4.32 -15.87 16.24
CA GLU A 111 -3.81 -16.40 17.51
C GLU A 111 -2.29 -16.59 17.54
N MET A 112 -1.67 -16.76 16.37
CA MET A 112 -0.20 -16.88 16.26
C MET A 112 0.54 -15.55 16.36
N THR A 113 -0.14 -14.41 16.37
CA THR A 113 0.48 -13.07 16.47
C THR A 113 -0.05 -12.30 17.68
N PRO A 114 0.17 -12.79 18.90
CA PRO A 114 -0.37 -12.18 20.11
C PRO A 114 0.36 -10.91 20.56
N THR A 115 1.50 -10.59 19.95
CA THR A 115 2.33 -9.44 20.28
C THR A 115 2.10 -8.27 19.33
N ASP A 116 2.37 -7.07 19.80
CA ASP A 116 2.32 -5.86 18.98
C ASP A 116 3.13 -6.03 17.70
N GLN A 117 2.53 -5.64 16.58
CA GLN A 117 3.17 -5.73 15.28
C GLN A 117 4.22 -4.64 15.11
N THR A 118 5.31 -4.95 14.43
CA THR A 118 6.35 -3.99 14.03
C THR A 118 6.61 -4.08 12.53
N GLY A 119 7.08 -2.98 11.92
CA GLY A 119 7.37 -2.93 10.50
C GLY A 119 6.15 -2.54 9.63
N PRO A 120 6.28 -2.66 8.30
CA PRO A 120 5.27 -2.16 7.37
C PRO A 120 3.90 -2.84 7.50
N HIS A 121 2.86 -2.04 7.52
CA HIS A 121 1.48 -2.47 7.37
C HIS A 121 1.15 -2.68 5.87
N TYR A 122 0.03 -3.34 5.53
CA TYR A 122 -0.33 -3.61 4.12
C TYR A 122 -0.43 -2.33 3.27
N SER A 123 -0.94 -1.24 3.84
CA SER A 123 -0.99 0.06 3.18
C SER A 123 0.40 0.62 2.88
N ASP A 124 1.36 0.43 3.80
CA ASP A 124 2.75 0.77 3.56
C ASP A 124 3.36 -0.08 2.45
N LEU A 125 3.04 -1.38 2.40
CA LEU A 125 3.55 -2.27 1.35
C LEU A 125 3.10 -1.80 -0.03
N ALA A 126 1.84 -1.40 -0.20
CA ALA A 126 1.34 -0.85 -1.45
C ALA A 126 2.11 0.43 -1.84
N ARG A 127 2.30 1.36 -0.89
CA ARG A 127 3.09 2.58 -1.08
C ARG A 127 4.54 2.26 -1.48
N LEU A 128 5.21 1.39 -0.71
CA LEU A 128 6.61 1.05 -0.94
C LEU A 128 6.84 0.40 -2.31
N VAL A 129 5.90 -0.42 -2.79
CA VAL A 129 5.98 -1.02 -4.12
C VAL A 129 5.92 0.06 -5.20
N VAL A 130 4.93 0.96 -5.18
CA VAL A 130 4.83 1.99 -6.23
C VAL A 130 5.94 3.04 -6.14
N ASP A 131 6.45 3.31 -4.95
CA ASP A 131 7.53 4.27 -4.76
C ASP A 131 8.91 3.74 -5.19
N ARG A 132 9.15 2.41 -5.11
CA ARG A 132 10.52 1.86 -5.14
C ARG A 132 10.75 0.71 -6.12
N ALA A 133 9.70 0.01 -6.57
CA ALA A 133 9.88 -1.13 -7.46
C ALA A 133 10.06 -0.69 -8.92
N PRO A 134 11.22 -0.99 -9.54
CA PRO A 134 11.47 -0.70 -10.95
C PRO A 134 10.84 -1.72 -11.89
#